data_cf96ee8b3e79976ca4c5620a68583a1a
#
_entry.id   cf96ee8b3e79976ca4c5620a68583a1a
#
_cell.length_a   1.000
_cell.length_b   1.000
_cell.length_c   1.000
_cell.angle_alpha   90.00
_cell.angle_beta   90.00
_cell.angle_gamma   90.00
#
_symmetry.space_group_name_H-M   'P 1'
#
loop_
_entity.id
_entity.type
_entity.pdbx_description
1 polymer ?
#
loop_
_entity_poly.entity_id
_entity_poly.type
_entity_poly.pdbx_seq_one_letter_code
_entity_poly.pdbx_strand_id
1 'polypeptide(L)'
;LKPAMMGREPSDREWLWNQLSVIAGHGSVIEPVWAPLDVALWDIEGKSAGQPIHKLLGTARTEVPMYATYPPRHETVEGFVDEALQLKDEGFMAYKIHPGPLYYKEAALAAARVREAVGGDMALMLDRNHGYTFREALYVGQALDENDYFWYEDPIPANDIESITELSNRLDTP
;
A
#
# COMPACT_ATOMS: atom_id res chain seq x y z
N LEU A 1 -11.34 -20.32 -14.93
CA LEU A 1 -10.37 -20.81 -13.94
C LEU A 1 -10.63 -22.26 -13.54
N LYS A 2 -11.85 -22.60 -13.05
CA LYS A 2 -12.18 -23.95 -12.54
C LYS A 2 -11.78 -25.08 -13.49
N PRO A 3 -12.11 -25.07 -14.80
CA PRO A 3 -11.72 -26.16 -15.71
C PRO A 3 -10.20 -26.36 -15.85
N ALA A 4 -9.42 -25.28 -15.73
CA ALA A 4 -7.96 -25.36 -15.84
C ALA A 4 -7.31 -25.98 -14.58
N MET A 5 -7.98 -25.90 -13.44
CA MET A 5 -7.46 -26.37 -12.16
C MET A 5 -7.93 -27.78 -11.78
N MET A 6 -9.12 -28.19 -12.25
CA MET A 6 -9.70 -29.47 -11.87
C MET A 6 -8.85 -30.67 -12.35
N GLY A 7 -8.54 -31.57 -11.41
CA GLY A 7 -7.75 -32.77 -11.68
C GLY A 7 -6.23 -32.51 -11.76
N ARG A 8 -5.77 -31.34 -11.34
CA ARG A 8 -4.34 -31.01 -11.21
C ARG A 8 -3.87 -31.14 -9.78
N GLU A 9 -2.59 -31.48 -9.64
CA GLU A 9 -1.95 -31.45 -8.33
C GLU A 9 -1.68 -29.98 -7.93
N PRO A 10 -1.92 -29.62 -6.66
CA PRO A 10 -1.62 -28.26 -6.19
C PRO A 10 -0.15 -27.86 -6.31
N SER A 11 0.76 -28.83 -6.33
CA SER A 11 2.20 -28.63 -6.56
C SER A 11 2.58 -28.22 -7.99
N ASP A 12 1.67 -28.39 -8.95
CA ASP A 12 1.88 -27.97 -10.36
C ASP A 12 1.74 -26.44 -10.53
N ARG A 13 2.21 -25.64 -9.56
CA ARG A 13 2.00 -24.19 -9.48
C ARG A 13 2.51 -23.44 -10.72
N GLU A 14 3.72 -23.72 -11.17
CA GLU A 14 4.31 -23.08 -12.36
C GLU A 14 3.49 -23.36 -13.62
N TRP A 15 3.00 -24.59 -13.77
CA TRP A 15 2.13 -24.93 -14.89
C TRP A 15 0.80 -24.19 -14.79
N LEU A 16 0.18 -24.16 -13.60
CA LEU A 16 -1.08 -23.45 -13.35
C LEU A 16 -0.90 -21.95 -13.59
N TRP A 17 0.17 -21.34 -13.08
CA TRP A 17 0.53 -19.94 -13.32
C TRP A 17 0.58 -19.62 -14.82
N ASN A 18 1.33 -20.43 -15.59
CA ASN A 18 1.46 -20.23 -17.03
C ASN A 18 0.10 -20.32 -17.75
N GLN A 19 -0.76 -21.29 -17.37
CA GLN A 19 -2.09 -21.41 -17.98
C GLN A 19 -2.99 -20.22 -17.63
N LEU A 20 -2.97 -19.77 -16.37
CA LEU A 20 -3.77 -18.64 -15.91
C LEU A 20 -3.29 -17.34 -16.53
N SER A 21 -1.98 -17.16 -16.67
CA SER A 21 -1.38 -15.99 -17.34
C SER A 21 -1.77 -15.92 -18.83
N VAL A 22 -1.82 -17.04 -19.52
CA VAL A 22 -2.30 -17.08 -20.91
C VAL A 22 -3.78 -16.69 -20.99
N ILE A 23 -4.62 -17.21 -20.10
CA ILE A 23 -6.05 -16.86 -20.04
C ILE A 23 -6.23 -15.36 -19.73
N ALA A 24 -5.44 -14.82 -18.80
CA ALA A 24 -5.44 -13.39 -18.46
C ALA A 24 -4.98 -12.53 -19.65
N GLY A 25 -3.90 -12.93 -20.32
CA GLY A 25 -3.36 -12.22 -21.49
C GLY A 25 -4.35 -12.13 -22.68
N HIS A 26 -5.32 -13.01 -22.76
CA HIS A 26 -6.41 -12.92 -23.73
C HIS A 26 -7.59 -12.04 -23.26
N GLY A 27 -7.43 -11.32 -22.14
CA GLY A 27 -8.46 -10.44 -21.61
C GLY A 27 -9.69 -11.14 -21.02
N SER A 28 -9.63 -12.47 -20.88
CA SER A 28 -10.77 -13.27 -20.37
C SER A 28 -10.91 -13.22 -18.85
N VAL A 29 -9.81 -12.94 -18.13
CA VAL A 29 -9.76 -12.85 -16.66
C VAL A 29 -8.68 -11.84 -16.29
N ILE A 30 -9.01 -10.87 -15.47
CA ILE A 30 -8.03 -9.90 -14.94
C ILE A 30 -7.19 -10.53 -13.83
N GLU A 31 -5.93 -10.14 -13.74
CA GLU A 31 -4.95 -10.67 -12.79
C GLU A 31 -5.45 -10.70 -11.32
N PRO A 32 -6.09 -9.68 -10.77
CA PRO A 32 -6.62 -9.72 -9.41
C PRO A 32 -7.62 -10.83 -9.12
N VAL A 33 -8.24 -11.43 -10.15
CA VAL A 33 -9.24 -12.50 -9.97
C VAL A 33 -8.59 -13.85 -9.71
N TRP A 34 -7.40 -14.12 -10.23
CA TRP A 34 -6.72 -15.42 -10.04
C TRP A 34 -5.55 -15.37 -9.06
N ALA A 35 -5.00 -14.19 -8.74
CA ALA A 35 -3.94 -14.06 -7.77
C ALA A 35 -4.23 -14.71 -6.40
N PRO A 36 -5.45 -14.64 -5.82
CA PRO A 36 -5.78 -15.36 -4.59
C PRO A 36 -5.65 -16.88 -4.71
N LEU A 37 -5.82 -17.45 -5.91
CA LEU A 37 -5.62 -18.88 -6.15
C LEU A 37 -4.14 -19.27 -6.07
N ASP A 38 -3.28 -18.43 -6.62
CA ASP A 38 -1.82 -18.64 -6.54
C ASP A 38 -1.34 -18.57 -5.08
N VAL A 39 -1.82 -17.60 -4.31
CA VAL A 39 -1.55 -17.52 -2.87
C VAL A 39 -2.02 -18.78 -2.13
N ALA A 40 -3.20 -19.31 -2.48
CA ALA A 40 -3.72 -20.55 -1.88
C ALA A 40 -2.88 -21.78 -2.25
N LEU A 41 -2.36 -21.86 -3.46
CA LEU A 41 -1.45 -22.93 -3.89
C LEU A 41 -0.11 -22.88 -3.13
N TRP A 42 0.43 -21.68 -2.91
CA TRP A 42 1.61 -21.49 -2.07
C TRP A 42 1.35 -21.89 -0.62
N ASP A 43 0.18 -21.57 -0.06
CA ASP A 43 -0.20 -21.96 1.29
C ASP A 43 -0.29 -23.51 1.44
N ILE A 44 -0.87 -24.18 0.44
CA ILE A 44 -0.92 -25.66 0.39
C ILE A 44 0.50 -26.24 0.35
N GLU A 45 1.38 -25.69 -0.48
CA GLU A 45 2.76 -26.13 -0.59
C GLU A 45 3.52 -25.97 0.74
N GLY A 46 3.41 -24.80 1.38
CA GLY A 46 4.03 -24.54 2.67
C GLY A 46 3.57 -25.53 3.75
N LYS A 47 2.25 -25.78 3.81
CA LYS A 47 1.66 -26.74 4.74
C LYS A 47 2.09 -28.17 4.43
N SER A 48 2.14 -28.56 3.17
CA SER A 48 2.58 -29.88 2.74
C SER A 48 4.04 -30.15 3.06
N ALA A 49 4.89 -29.13 2.86
CA ALA A 49 6.32 -29.19 3.16
C ALA A 49 6.64 -29.03 4.67
N GLY A 50 5.66 -28.64 5.49
CA GLY A 50 5.86 -28.32 6.90
C GLY A 50 6.79 -27.11 7.11
N GLN A 51 6.85 -26.19 6.14
CA GLN A 51 7.73 -25.03 6.15
C GLN A 51 6.98 -23.74 5.80
N PRO A 52 7.36 -22.58 6.39
CA PRO A 52 6.82 -21.30 5.97
C PRO A 52 7.29 -20.96 4.55
N ILE A 53 6.44 -20.27 3.79
CA ILE A 53 6.67 -19.98 2.37
C ILE A 53 7.99 -19.24 2.13
N HIS A 54 8.39 -18.31 3.02
CA HIS A 54 9.67 -17.60 2.87
C HIS A 54 10.88 -18.54 2.90
N LYS A 55 10.80 -19.72 3.57
CA LYS A 55 11.84 -20.74 3.53
C LYS A 55 11.89 -21.43 2.19
N LEU A 56 10.74 -21.74 1.60
CA LEU A 56 10.65 -22.36 0.27
C LEU A 56 11.15 -21.42 -0.84
N LEU A 57 10.95 -20.12 -0.67
CA LEU A 57 11.42 -19.09 -1.61
C LEU A 57 12.89 -18.69 -1.40
N GLY A 58 13.55 -19.19 -0.35
CA GLY A 58 14.89 -18.78 0.02
C GLY A 58 14.88 -17.51 0.88
N THR A 59 15.06 -17.68 2.18
CA THR A 59 14.92 -16.61 3.18
C THR A 59 15.97 -15.51 2.95
N ALA A 60 15.53 -14.34 2.50
CA ALA A 60 16.36 -13.14 2.43
C ALA A 60 16.38 -12.37 3.76
N ARG A 61 15.25 -12.41 4.50
CA ARG A 61 15.08 -11.71 5.78
C ARG A 61 14.23 -12.56 6.74
N THR A 62 14.49 -12.42 8.03
CA THR A 62 13.70 -13.04 9.11
C THR A 62 12.80 -12.03 9.83
N GLU A 63 13.09 -10.74 9.65
CA GLU A 63 12.35 -9.63 10.23
C GLU A 63 12.10 -8.57 9.15
N VAL A 64 10.92 -7.94 9.20
CA VAL A 64 10.49 -6.88 8.27
C VAL A 64 9.96 -5.72 9.09
N PRO A 65 10.43 -4.48 8.85
CA PRO A 65 9.83 -3.29 9.44
C PRO A 65 8.35 -3.18 9.06
N MET A 66 7.53 -2.80 10.02
CA MET A 66 6.08 -2.67 9.83
C MET A 66 5.64 -1.23 10.02
N TYR A 67 4.66 -0.81 9.26
CA TYR A 67 3.91 0.41 9.52
C TYR A 67 2.43 0.09 9.77
N ALA A 68 1.79 0.90 10.62
CA ALA A 68 0.35 0.83 10.78
C ALA A 68 -0.34 1.56 9.64
N THR A 69 -1.44 1.01 9.16
CA THR A 69 -2.29 1.66 8.17
C THR A 69 -3.71 1.10 8.27
N TYR A 70 -4.70 1.94 7.99
CA TYR A 70 -6.11 1.56 8.03
C TYR A 70 -6.85 2.19 6.85
N PRO A 71 -7.98 1.59 6.41
CA PRO A 71 -8.90 2.27 5.52
C PRO A 71 -9.32 3.64 6.09
N PRO A 72 -9.73 4.61 5.26
CA PRO A 72 -10.21 5.91 5.75
C PRO A 72 -11.33 5.74 6.78
N ARG A 73 -11.12 6.24 7.99
CA ARG A 73 -12.08 6.09 9.10
C ARG A 73 -12.30 7.34 9.95
N HIS A 74 -11.55 8.40 9.67
CA HIS A 74 -11.66 9.67 10.38
C HIS A 74 -12.17 10.76 9.45
N GLU A 75 -13.09 11.57 9.95
CA GLU A 75 -13.67 12.71 9.26
C GLU A 75 -13.10 14.06 9.72
N THR A 76 -12.19 14.05 10.70
CA THR A 76 -11.57 15.23 11.29
C THR A 76 -10.06 15.10 11.39
N VAL A 77 -9.37 16.22 11.42
CA VAL A 77 -7.91 16.28 11.63
C VAL A 77 -7.52 15.65 12.96
N GLU A 78 -8.29 15.93 14.01
CA GLU A 78 -8.05 15.43 15.37
C GLU A 78 -8.10 13.90 15.42
N GLY A 79 -9.00 13.27 14.68
CA GLY A 79 -9.10 11.82 14.62
C GLY A 79 -7.81 11.15 14.13
N PHE A 80 -7.11 11.76 13.17
CA PHE A 80 -5.80 11.26 12.70
C PHE A 80 -4.70 11.51 13.73
N VAL A 81 -4.76 12.62 14.44
CA VAL A 81 -3.81 12.93 15.52
C VAL A 81 -3.95 11.93 16.68
N ASP A 82 -5.17 11.69 17.13
CA ASP A 82 -5.45 10.74 18.21
C ASP A 82 -5.02 9.33 17.84
N GLU A 83 -5.29 8.88 16.59
CA GLU A 83 -4.85 7.59 16.08
C GLU A 83 -3.33 7.47 16.04
N ALA A 84 -2.63 8.50 15.56
CA ALA A 84 -1.18 8.50 15.48
C ALA A 84 -0.53 8.44 16.89
N LEU A 85 -1.07 9.15 17.86
CA LEU A 85 -0.63 9.08 19.26
C LEU A 85 -0.87 7.70 19.87
N GLN A 86 -2.04 7.09 19.61
CA GLN A 86 -2.33 5.73 20.05
C GLN A 86 -1.34 4.73 19.45
N LEU A 87 -1.09 4.80 18.15
CA LEU A 87 -0.15 3.90 17.47
C LEU A 87 1.28 4.04 17.99
N LYS A 88 1.70 5.29 18.29
CA LYS A 88 2.99 5.54 18.91
C LYS A 88 3.08 4.91 20.30
N ASP A 89 2.02 4.98 21.08
CA ASP A 89 1.93 4.40 22.43
C ASP A 89 1.93 2.86 22.38
N GLU A 90 1.35 2.28 21.32
CA GLU A 90 1.39 0.84 21.01
C GLU A 90 2.77 0.38 20.50
N GLY A 91 3.71 1.29 20.25
CA GLY A 91 5.07 1.00 19.84
C GLY A 91 5.29 0.93 18.32
N PHE A 92 4.35 1.39 17.49
CA PHE A 92 4.58 1.52 16.06
C PHE A 92 5.55 2.65 15.77
N MET A 93 6.52 2.37 14.91
CA MET A 93 7.55 3.33 14.46
C MET A 93 7.20 4.00 13.12
N ALA A 94 6.09 3.60 12.51
CA ALA A 94 5.66 4.15 11.23
C ALA A 94 4.12 4.09 11.08
N TYR A 95 3.55 5.13 10.46
CA TYR A 95 2.11 5.23 10.22
C TYR A 95 1.81 5.83 8.84
N LYS A 96 0.94 5.17 8.08
CA LYS A 96 0.44 5.65 6.81
C LYS A 96 -1.00 6.14 6.94
N ILE A 97 -1.19 7.43 6.69
CA ILE A 97 -2.47 8.13 6.74
C ILE A 97 -3.22 7.92 5.43
N HIS A 98 -4.50 7.55 5.53
CA HIS A 98 -5.46 7.65 4.42
C HIS A 98 -6.44 8.80 4.72
N PRO A 99 -6.22 10.01 4.20
CA PRO A 99 -7.02 11.19 4.54
C PRO A 99 -8.48 11.11 4.07
N GLY A 100 -8.79 10.18 3.15
CA GLY A 100 -10.14 9.80 2.74
C GLY A 100 -11.09 10.97 2.49
N PRO A 101 -12.05 11.21 3.40
CA PRO A 101 -13.08 12.22 3.20
C PRO A 101 -12.60 13.67 3.40
N LEU A 102 -11.42 13.88 3.97
CA LEU A 102 -10.91 15.24 4.20
C LEU A 102 -10.69 15.97 2.87
N TYR A 103 -11.07 17.23 2.84
CA TYR A 103 -10.68 18.12 1.76
C TYR A 103 -9.15 18.31 1.77
N TYR A 104 -8.54 18.54 0.62
CA TYR A 104 -7.07 18.54 0.48
C TYR A 104 -6.34 19.49 1.45
N LYS A 105 -6.96 20.64 1.82
CA LYS A 105 -6.38 21.56 2.81
C LYS A 105 -6.42 21.00 4.22
N GLU A 106 -7.47 20.27 4.55
CA GLU A 106 -7.58 19.58 5.84
C GLU A 106 -6.63 18.38 5.90
N ALA A 107 -6.43 17.69 4.78
CA ALA A 107 -5.43 16.62 4.69
C ALA A 107 -4.00 17.15 4.89
N ALA A 108 -3.65 18.29 4.31
CA ALA A 108 -2.38 18.97 4.56
C ALA A 108 -2.24 19.42 6.03
N LEU A 109 -3.32 19.93 6.62
CA LEU A 109 -3.34 20.29 8.04
C LEU A 109 -3.19 19.05 8.93
N ALA A 110 -3.87 17.94 8.59
CA ALA A 110 -3.72 16.67 9.32
C ALA A 110 -2.27 16.16 9.27
N ALA A 111 -1.62 16.25 8.11
CA ALA A 111 -0.22 15.87 7.98
C ALA A 111 0.68 16.67 8.93
N ALA A 112 0.53 18.00 8.99
CA ALA A 112 1.30 18.86 9.88
C ALA A 112 1.00 18.58 11.36
N ARG A 113 -0.27 18.42 11.72
CA ARG A 113 -0.69 18.20 13.11
C ARG A 113 -0.27 16.81 13.62
N VAL A 114 -0.33 15.80 12.78
CA VAL A 114 0.16 14.47 13.14
C VAL A 114 1.67 14.49 13.38
N ARG A 115 2.44 15.13 12.51
CA ARG A 115 3.90 15.29 12.71
C ARG A 115 4.21 16.04 13.99
N GLU A 116 3.53 17.15 14.27
CA GLU A 116 3.68 17.90 15.50
C GLU A 116 3.43 17.00 16.74
N ALA A 117 2.40 16.17 16.70
CA ALA A 117 1.99 15.32 17.82
C ALA A 117 2.95 14.15 18.08
N VAL A 118 3.38 13.46 17.02
CA VAL A 118 4.22 12.25 17.18
C VAL A 118 5.73 12.57 17.22
N GLY A 119 6.14 13.76 16.77
CA GLY A 119 7.56 14.13 16.69
C GLY A 119 8.29 13.50 15.51
N GLY A 120 9.62 13.66 15.45
CA GLY A 120 10.47 13.25 14.32
C GLY A 120 10.81 11.76 14.27
N ASP A 121 10.62 11.00 15.34
CA ASP A 121 11.06 9.61 15.43
C ASP A 121 10.14 8.61 14.73
N MET A 122 8.91 9.01 14.39
CA MET A 122 7.94 8.18 13.70
C MET A 122 7.93 8.47 12.21
N ALA A 123 8.16 7.46 11.37
CA ALA A 123 8.02 7.61 9.92
C ALA A 123 6.56 7.78 9.54
N LEU A 124 6.25 8.84 8.80
CA LEU A 124 4.89 9.15 8.37
C LEU A 124 4.78 9.06 6.86
N MET A 125 3.67 8.51 6.39
CA MET A 125 3.34 8.39 4.97
C MET A 125 1.89 8.83 4.75
N LEU A 126 1.57 9.25 3.52
CA LEU A 126 0.20 9.61 3.15
C LEU A 126 -0.18 8.95 1.84
N ASP A 127 -1.37 8.32 1.82
CA ASP A 127 -1.94 7.66 0.65
C ASP A 127 -3.32 8.24 0.32
N ARG A 128 -3.46 8.81 -0.88
CA ARG A 128 -4.72 9.44 -1.32
C ARG A 128 -5.58 8.52 -2.19
N ASN A 129 -5.10 7.36 -2.57
CA ASN A 129 -5.85 6.44 -3.45
C ASN A 129 -6.34 7.13 -4.75
N HIS A 130 -5.43 7.80 -5.46
CA HIS A 130 -5.66 8.48 -6.75
C HIS A 130 -6.69 9.61 -6.76
N GLY A 131 -7.04 10.17 -5.59
CA GLY A 131 -8.21 11.00 -5.43
C GLY A 131 -8.00 12.52 -5.57
N TYR A 132 -6.80 13.01 -5.89
CA TYR A 132 -6.54 14.44 -6.09
C TYR A 132 -6.41 14.81 -7.55
N THR A 133 -6.71 16.08 -7.85
CA THR A 133 -6.19 16.76 -9.04
C THR A 133 -4.70 17.10 -8.83
N PHE A 134 -3.98 17.37 -9.92
CA PHE A 134 -2.57 17.80 -9.83
C PHE A 134 -2.35 18.96 -8.86
N ARG A 135 -3.21 19.98 -8.90
CA ARG A 135 -3.11 21.16 -8.03
C ARG A 135 -3.27 20.81 -6.55
N GLU A 136 -4.21 19.95 -6.24
CA GLU A 136 -4.46 19.49 -4.86
C GLU A 136 -3.32 18.60 -4.37
N ALA A 137 -2.84 17.69 -5.23
CA ALA A 137 -1.71 16.84 -4.94
C ALA A 137 -0.44 17.65 -4.66
N LEU A 138 -0.16 18.66 -5.48
CA LEU A 138 1.00 19.55 -5.26
C LEU A 138 0.89 20.31 -3.93
N TYR A 139 -0.31 20.81 -3.60
CA TYR A 139 -0.54 21.52 -2.34
C TYR A 139 -0.30 20.62 -1.12
N VAL A 140 -0.84 19.39 -1.15
CA VAL A 140 -0.64 18.41 -0.08
C VAL A 140 0.83 17.98 -0.03
N GLY A 141 1.44 17.67 -1.17
CA GLY A 141 2.84 17.25 -1.26
C GLY A 141 3.80 18.28 -0.67
N GLN A 142 3.59 19.57 -0.91
CA GLN A 142 4.38 20.63 -0.28
C GLN A 142 4.27 20.62 1.26
N ALA A 143 3.08 20.34 1.80
CA ALA A 143 2.92 20.17 3.24
C ALA A 143 3.62 18.89 3.75
N LEU A 144 3.70 17.84 2.94
CA LEU A 144 4.46 16.63 3.28
C LEU A 144 5.97 16.90 3.31
N ASP A 145 6.51 17.67 2.35
CA ASP A 145 7.91 18.11 2.33
C ASP A 145 8.26 18.90 3.59
N GLU A 146 7.43 19.88 3.96
CA GLU A 146 7.61 20.71 5.15
C GLU A 146 7.56 19.92 6.47
N ASN A 147 6.96 18.73 6.45
CA ASN A 147 6.73 17.89 7.63
C ASN A 147 7.50 16.56 7.57
N ASP A 148 8.50 16.42 6.69
CA ASP A 148 9.43 15.29 6.61
C ASP A 148 8.69 13.94 6.50
N TYR A 149 7.75 13.83 5.54
CA TYR A 149 7.05 12.61 5.24
C TYR A 149 7.93 11.66 4.42
N PHE A 150 7.84 10.36 4.71
CA PHE A 150 8.70 9.33 4.14
C PHE A 150 8.33 8.97 2.69
N TRP A 151 7.03 8.96 2.35
CA TRP A 151 6.53 8.92 0.96
C TRP A 151 5.12 9.50 0.84
N TYR A 152 4.77 9.83 -0.41
CA TYR A 152 3.45 10.26 -0.86
C TYR A 152 2.88 9.26 -1.87
N GLU A 153 1.93 8.41 -1.45
CA GLU A 153 1.39 7.30 -2.23
C GLU A 153 0.16 7.72 -3.02
N ASP A 154 0.12 7.35 -4.29
CA ASP A 154 -1.04 7.46 -5.18
C ASP A 154 -1.82 8.79 -5.10
N PRO A 155 -1.16 9.96 -5.21
CA PRO A 155 -1.85 11.24 -5.07
C PRO A 155 -2.89 11.49 -6.16
N ILE A 156 -2.59 11.10 -7.40
CA ILE A 156 -3.39 11.33 -8.60
C ILE A 156 -3.58 10.03 -9.39
N PRO A 157 -4.46 9.99 -10.41
CA PRO A 157 -4.67 8.79 -11.22
C PRO A 157 -3.38 8.23 -11.83
N ALA A 158 -3.14 6.91 -11.67
CA ALA A 158 -1.91 6.22 -12.06
C ALA A 158 -1.62 6.27 -13.58
N ASN A 159 -2.61 6.54 -14.40
CA ASN A 159 -2.47 6.69 -15.85
C ASN A 159 -2.08 8.10 -16.29
N ASP A 160 -2.04 9.08 -15.40
CA ASP A 160 -1.57 10.44 -15.67
C ASP A 160 -0.07 10.57 -15.42
N ILE A 161 0.71 9.92 -16.28
CA ILE A 161 2.18 9.84 -16.16
C ILE A 161 2.84 11.22 -16.23
N GLU A 162 2.30 12.15 -17.03
CA GLU A 162 2.83 13.50 -17.16
C GLU A 162 2.74 14.26 -15.84
N SER A 163 1.56 14.26 -15.22
CA SER A 163 1.34 14.91 -13.93
C SER A 163 2.12 14.23 -12.79
N ILE A 164 2.24 12.89 -12.78
CA ILE A 164 3.08 12.17 -11.81
C ILE A 164 4.54 12.60 -11.93
N THR A 165 5.06 12.65 -13.16
CA THR A 165 6.44 13.09 -13.42
C THR A 165 6.66 14.51 -12.95
N GLU A 166 5.71 15.41 -13.23
CA GLU A 166 5.80 16.81 -12.80
C GLU A 166 5.72 16.96 -11.26
N LEU A 167 4.89 16.17 -10.58
CA LEU A 167 4.86 16.13 -9.09
C LEU A 167 6.21 15.69 -8.54
N SER A 168 6.77 14.59 -9.07
CA SER A 168 8.07 14.06 -8.64
C SER A 168 9.24 15.03 -8.85
N ASN A 169 9.12 15.94 -9.85
CA ASN A 169 10.12 16.99 -10.07
C ASN A 169 9.97 18.19 -9.13
N ARG A 170 8.84 18.34 -8.47
CA ARG A 170 8.52 19.51 -7.63
C ARG A 170 8.50 19.23 -6.13
N LEU A 171 8.48 17.97 -5.75
CA LEU A 171 8.42 17.52 -4.37
C LEU A 171 9.71 16.81 -3.99
N ASP A 172 10.14 17.00 -2.75
CA ASP A 172 11.27 16.28 -2.17
C ASP A 172 10.81 14.93 -1.59
N THR A 173 9.54 14.84 -1.15
CA THR A 173 8.92 13.60 -0.67
C THR A 173 8.71 12.63 -1.84
N PRO A 174 9.29 11.40 -1.82
CA PRO A 174 9.15 10.41 -2.87
C PRO A 174 7.74 9.90 -3.04
#